data_ee9daec9020e9c0faad7af5c4f0e89cc
#
_entry.id   ee9daec9020e9c0faad7af5c4f0e89cc
#
_cell.length_a   1.000
_cell.length_b   1.000
_cell.length_c   1.000
_cell.angle_alpha   90.00
_cell.angle_beta   90.00
_cell.angle_gamma   90.00
#
_symmetry.space_group_name_H-M   'P 1'
#
loop_
_entity.id
_entity.type
_entity.pdbx_description
1 polymer ?
#
loop_
_entity_poly.entity_id
_entity_poly.type
_entity_poly.pdbx_seq_one_letter_code
_entity_poly.pdbx_strand_id
1 'polypeptide(L)'
;MKPDNAAKRLWAFFIVLTMCITVQPVVPVKAQEAVQTAARTIYTEFKDGNSTHSGDGSYGNPYNLFEDAYAAAGNGDEISILGSGAFLNAEAAEPFIFDKSVTVNGNGNTFSNRKGGFILNTDVTFKNITLRFSNRLHDAIFANGHKLVLENVTCDSGFRYVDIFGGSLYENGKNMGNHPG
;
A
#
# COMPACT_ATOMS: atom_id res chain seq x y z
N MET A 1 -8.13 19.39 -78.98
CA MET A 1 -8.16 20.17 -77.70
C MET A 1 -6.91 19.83 -76.98
N LYS A 2 -5.98 20.80 -76.80
CA LYS A 2 -4.78 20.62 -75.97
C LYS A 2 -5.17 20.69 -74.53
N PRO A 3 -4.73 19.80 -73.65
CA PRO A 3 -5.03 19.88 -72.23
C PRO A 3 -4.34 21.07 -71.59
N ASP A 4 -5.11 21.79 -70.80
CA ASP A 4 -4.76 23.03 -70.16
C ASP A 4 -3.58 22.85 -69.20
N ASN A 5 -2.60 23.75 -69.27
CA ASN A 5 -1.40 23.74 -68.45
C ASN A 5 -1.67 23.92 -66.97
N ALA A 6 -2.87 24.37 -66.61
CA ALA A 6 -3.30 24.53 -65.21
C ALA A 6 -3.47 23.20 -64.49
N ALA A 7 -3.99 22.17 -65.17
CA ALA A 7 -4.19 20.84 -64.61
C ALA A 7 -2.85 20.15 -64.30
N LYS A 8 -1.82 20.38 -65.09
CA LYS A 8 -0.48 19.80 -64.86
C LYS A 8 0.25 20.45 -63.65
N ARG A 9 -0.02 21.69 -63.38
CA ARG A 9 0.56 22.39 -62.21
C ARG A 9 -0.12 21.98 -60.90
N LEU A 10 -1.40 21.65 -60.94
CA LEU A 10 -2.14 21.18 -59.77
C LEU A 10 -1.68 19.78 -59.34
N TRP A 11 -1.37 18.91 -60.29
CA TRP A 11 -0.85 17.57 -59.98
C TRP A 11 0.57 17.58 -59.40
N ALA A 12 1.41 18.49 -59.89
CA ALA A 12 2.77 18.65 -59.32
C ALA A 12 2.75 19.16 -57.86
N PHE A 13 1.77 19.99 -57.50
CA PHE A 13 1.62 20.45 -56.14
C PHE A 13 1.11 19.39 -55.18
N PHE A 14 0.26 18.48 -55.64
CA PHE A 14 -0.25 17.38 -54.84
C PHE A 14 0.83 16.32 -54.51
N ILE A 15 1.75 16.07 -55.47
CA ILE A 15 2.83 15.07 -55.29
C ILE A 15 3.89 15.59 -54.30
N VAL A 16 4.14 16.89 -54.24
CA VAL A 16 5.12 17.49 -53.33
C VAL A 16 4.57 17.58 -51.89
N LEU A 17 3.23 17.73 -51.74
CA LEU A 17 2.62 17.80 -50.42
C LEU A 17 2.49 16.43 -49.73
N THR A 18 2.52 15.33 -50.52
CA THR A 18 2.38 13.98 -49.96
C THR A 18 3.72 13.37 -49.52
N MET A 19 4.85 14.00 -49.81
CA MET A 19 6.18 13.49 -49.49
C MET A 19 6.82 14.15 -48.23
N CYS A 20 6.13 15.06 -47.57
CA CYS A 20 6.58 15.66 -46.33
C CYS A 20 5.98 15.01 -45.07
N ILE A 21 5.66 13.71 -45.12
CA ILE A 21 5.50 12.96 -43.88
C ILE A 21 6.91 12.67 -43.36
N THR A 22 7.46 13.58 -42.63
CA THR A 22 8.66 13.35 -41.83
C THR A 22 8.34 12.20 -40.85
N VAL A 23 8.89 11.02 -41.14
CA VAL A 23 8.97 9.96 -40.17
C VAL A 23 9.80 10.53 -39.01
N GLN A 24 9.11 11.03 -37.99
CA GLN A 24 9.78 11.41 -36.76
C GLN A 24 10.44 10.13 -36.23
N PRO A 25 11.75 10.16 -35.96
CA PRO A 25 12.36 9.02 -35.29
C PRO A 25 11.60 8.80 -33.98
N VAL A 26 11.01 7.61 -33.83
CA VAL A 26 10.46 7.19 -32.54
C VAL A 26 11.66 7.14 -31.60
N VAL A 27 11.85 8.19 -30.85
CA VAL A 27 12.82 8.19 -29.75
C VAL A 27 12.29 7.12 -28.80
N PRO A 28 13.02 6.04 -28.54
CA PRO A 28 12.59 5.07 -27.57
C PRO A 28 12.42 5.85 -26.25
N VAL A 29 11.19 5.93 -25.77
CA VAL A 29 10.93 6.38 -24.39
C VAL A 29 11.69 5.39 -23.56
N LYS A 30 12.90 5.77 -23.06
CA LYS A 30 13.53 5.02 -21.99
C LYS A 30 12.46 4.91 -20.92
N ALA A 31 12.03 3.67 -20.66
CA ALA A 31 11.21 3.41 -19.49
C ALA A 31 11.94 4.14 -18.35
N GLN A 32 11.27 5.13 -17.79
CA GLN A 32 11.80 5.88 -16.65
C GLN A 32 11.88 4.80 -15.57
N GLU A 33 13.11 4.28 -15.34
CA GLU A 33 13.34 3.41 -14.21
C GLU A 33 12.82 4.18 -13.02
N ALA A 34 11.76 3.67 -12.42
CA ALA A 34 11.23 4.24 -11.18
C ALA A 34 12.44 4.30 -10.24
N VAL A 35 12.88 5.50 -9.91
CA VAL A 35 13.95 5.70 -8.94
C VAL A 35 13.44 5.02 -7.67
N GLN A 36 13.89 3.80 -7.45
CA GLN A 36 13.58 3.08 -6.22
C GLN A 36 14.32 3.84 -5.12
N THR A 37 13.59 4.72 -4.48
CA THR A 37 14.08 5.43 -3.29
C THR A 37 14.53 4.34 -2.31
N ALA A 38 15.73 4.46 -1.75
CA ALA A 38 16.20 3.51 -0.76
C ALA A 38 15.16 3.38 0.35
N ALA A 39 14.86 2.14 0.75
CA ALA A 39 13.91 1.86 1.81
C ALA A 39 14.28 2.64 3.07
N ARG A 40 13.34 3.38 3.61
CA ARG A 40 13.51 4.17 4.83
C ARG A 40 12.96 3.41 6.01
N THR A 41 13.49 3.71 7.21
CA THR A 41 12.88 3.26 8.46
C THR A 41 12.14 4.43 9.08
N ILE A 42 10.86 4.23 9.37
CA ILE A 42 9.98 5.19 10.02
C ILE A 42 9.62 4.63 11.39
N TYR A 43 9.77 5.44 12.41
CA TYR A 43 9.58 4.99 13.79
C TYR A 43 8.24 5.43 14.35
N THR A 44 7.61 4.52 15.10
CA THR A 44 6.40 4.80 15.87
C THR A 44 6.54 4.25 17.28
N GLU A 45 6.09 5.00 18.26
CA GLU A 45 6.11 4.63 19.66
C GLU A 45 4.77 4.97 20.31
N PHE A 46 4.15 3.97 20.95
CA PHE A 46 2.96 4.24 21.75
C PHE A 46 3.33 4.88 23.04
N LYS A 47 2.78 6.06 23.25
CA LYS A 47 2.73 6.66 24.59
C LYS A 47 1.31 6.50 25.08
N ASP A 48 1.15 5.71 26.13
CA ASP A 48 -0.14 5.38 26.72
C ASP A 48 -1.03 6.62 26.89
N GLY A 49 -2.27 6.51 26.37
CA GLY A 49 -3.31 7.51 26.52
C GLY A 49 -3.20 8.74 25.64
N ASN A 50 -2.22 8.82 24.74
CA ASN A 50 -2.09 9.95 23.84
C ASN A 50 -2.50 9.60 22.40
N SER A 51 -3.72 9.96 22.03
CA SER A 51 -4.23 9.83 20.65
C SER A 51 -3.89 11.03 19.78
N THR A 52 -2.97 11.90 20.21
CA THR A 52 -2.60 13.09 19.43
C THR A 52 -1.59 12.75 18.34
N HIS A 53 -1.82 13.31 17.18
CA HIS A 53 -0.88 13.27 16.08
C HIS A 53 0.38 14.05 16.46
N SER A 54 1.51 13.38 16.59
CA SER A 54 2.79 14.00 16.93
C SER A 54 3.95 13.15 16.47
N GLY A 55 5.15 13.75 16.45
CA GLY A 55 6.35 13.13 15.95
C GLY A 55 6.62 13.44 14.47
N ASP A 56 7.80 13.07 14.00
CA ASP A 56 8.23 13.22 12.60
C ASP A 56 8.72 11.89 11.99
N GLY A 57 8.59 10.80 12.77
CA GLY A 57 8.97 9.46 12.35
C GLY A 57 10.46 9.16 12.44
N SER A 58 11.28 10.07 12.96
CA SER A 58 12.67 9.78 13.30
C SER A 58 12.77 8.94 14.59
N TYR A 59 13.93 8.29 14.80
CA TYR A 59 14.17 7.53 16.02
C TYR A 59 14.06 8.38 17.28
N GLY A 60 14.50 9.64 17.23
CA GLY A 60 14.46 10.56 18.36
C GLY A 60 13.10 11.25 18.57
N ASN A 61 12.23 11.21 17.59
CA ASN A 61 10.90 11.81 17.62
C ASN A 61 9.89 10.94 16.84
N PRO A 62 9.63 9.69 17.31
CA PRO A 62 8.75 8.76 16.63
C PRO A 62 7.31 9.26 16.59
N TYR A 63 6.56 8.82 15.58
CA TYR A 63 5.11 9.07 15.54
C TYR A 63 4.41 8.39 16.73
N ASN A 64 3.44 9.06 17.32
CA ASN A 64 2.62 8.48 18.38
C ASN A 64 1.59 7.46 17.86
N LEU A 65 1.18 7.59 16.62
CA LEU A 65 0.16 6.74 16.00
C LEU A 65 0.76 5.94 14.86
N PHE A 66 0.36 4.68 14.74
CA PHE A 66 0.76 3.84 13.61
C PHE A 66 0.23 4.41 12.29
N GLU A 67 -0.98 4.95 12.30
CA GLU A 67 -1.57 5.57 11.12
C GLU A 67 -0.71 6.69 10.54
N ASP A 68 -0.07 7.51 11.40
CA ASP A 68 0.82 8.59 10.95
C ASP A 68 2.11 8.02 10.35
N ALA A 69 2.69 7.02 11.00
CA ALA A 69 3.86 6.32 10.47
C ALA A 69 3.53 5.65 9.13
N TYR A 70 2.37 5.01 9.03
CA TYR A 70 1.91 4.39 7.78
C TYR A 70 1.61 5.42 6.69
N ALA A 71 1.00 6.55 7.04
CA ALA A 71 0.75 7.64 6.10
C ALA A 71 2.06 8.20 5.52
N ALA A 72 3.11 8.33 6.36
CA ALA A 72 4.43 8.81 5.95
C ALA A 72 5.25 7.78 5.17
N ALA A 73 4.94 6.49 5.30
CA ALA A 73 5.63 5.41 4.60
C ALA A 73 5.34 5.41 3.10
N GLY A 74 6.33 5.00 2.32
CA GLY A 74 6.21 4.63 0.92
C GLY A 74 6.32 3.11 0.73
N ASN A 75 6.14 2.66 -0.50
CA ASN A 75 6.35 1.25 -0.84
C ASN A 75 7.82 0.86 -0.61
N GLY A 76 8.02 -0.26 0.07
CA GLY A 76 9.33 -0.79 0.44
C GLY A 76 9.89 -0.25 1.76
N ASP A 77 9.25 0.74 2.39
CA ASP A 77 9.70 1.27 3.67
C ASP A 77 9.45 0.28 4.83
N GLU A 78 10.23 0.43 5.91
CA GLU A 78 10.03 -0.27 7.17
C GLU A 78 9.40 0.67 8.21
N ILE A 79 8.34 0.22 8.87
CA ILE A 79 7.77 0.87 10.05
C ILE A 79 8.26 0.12 11.27
N SER A 80 9.06 0.78 12.09
CA SER A 80 9.72 0.22 13.27
C SER A 80 9.01 0.66 14.55
N ILE A 81 8.53 -0.30 15.31
CA ILE A 81 7.73 -0.06 16.53
C ILE A 81 8.63 -0.08 17.74
N LEU A 82 8.70 1.02 18.49
CA LEU A 82 9.60 1.19 19.63
C LEU A 82 8.97 0.85 20.98
N GLY A 83 7.66 0.64 21.04
CA GLY A 83 6.96 0.31 22.28
C GLY A 83 5.70 -0.50 22.06
N SER A 84 5.25 -1.22 23.07
CA SER A 84 4.00 -2.00 23.01
C SER A 84 2.79 -1.13 23.28
N GLY A 85 1.68 -1.35 22.55
CA GLY A 85 0.47 -0.59 22.79
C GLY A 85 -0.66 -0.82 21.80
N ALA A 86 -1.72 -0.02 21.91
CA ALA A 86 -2.88 -0.04 21.03
C ALA A 86 -2.67 0.97 19.90
N PHE A 87 -2.70 0.50 18.71
CA PHE A 87 -2.16 1.20 17.56
C PHE A 87 -3.15 1.89 16.67
N LEU A 88 -4.38 1.56 16.77
CA LEU A 88 -5.36 2.10 15.88
C LEU A 88 -6.45 2.75 16.71
N ASN A 89 -6.86 3.94 16.30
CA ASN A 89 -7.91 4.66 16.98
C ASN A 89 -9.14 3.75 17.18
N ALA A 90 -9.57 3.60 18.43
CA ALA A 90 -10.60 2.64 18.84
C ALA A 90 -12.01 2.97 18.32
N GLU A 91 -12.20 4.14 17.70
CA GLU A 91 -13.54 4.63 17.35
C GLU A 91 -14.10 4.05 16.05
N ALA A 92 -13.27 3.45 15.20
CA ALA A 92 -13.76 2.84 13.96
C ALA A 92 -13.67 1.32 14.06
N ALA A 93 -14.82 0.65 13.99
CA ALA A 93 -14.92 -0.82 13.94
C ALA A 93 -14.47 -1.41 12.58
N GLU A 94 -13.84 -0.62 11.73
CA GLU A 94 -13.42 -1.02 10.39
C GLU A 94 -12.01 -1.60 10.41
N PRO A 95 -11.72 -2.64 9.62
CA PRO A 95 -10.38 -3.21 9.49
C PRO A 95 -9.37 -2.16 8.99
N PHE A 96 -8.11 -2.31 9.39
CA PHE A 96 -7.04 -1.48 8.84
C PHE A 96 -6.63 -2.01 7.46
N ILE A 97 -6.58 -1.12 6.47
CA ILE A 97 -6.26 -1.47 5.09
C ILE A 97 -4.80 -1.12 4.80
N PHE A 98 -4.03 -2.13 4.36
CA PHE A 98 -2.69 -1.94 3.83
C PHE A 98 -2.77 -1.78 2.31
N ASP A 99 -2.53 -0.57 1.82
CA ASP A 99 -2.45 -0.21 0.39
C ASP A 99 -1.03 0.13 -0.06
N LYS A 100 -0.06 0.07 0.87
CA LYS A 100 1.36 0.26 0.61
C LYS A 100 2.13 -0.99 1.03
N SER A 101 3.07 -1.43 0.17
CA SER A 101 3.96 -2.54 0.48
C SER A 101 5.00 -2.10 1.50
N VAL A 102 4.81 -2.51 2.74
CA VAL A 102 5.67 -2.13 3.87
C VAL A 102 6.11 -3.34 4.66
N THR A 103 7.20 -3.18 5.40
CA THR A 103 7.61 -4.09 6.46
C THR A 103 7.25 -3.46 7.81
N VAL A 104 6.46 -4.14 8.63
CA VAL A 104 6.17 -3.74 10.01
C VAL A 104 7.05 -4.55 10.95
N ASN A 105 8.04 -3.90 11.55
CA ASN A 105 8.97 -4.51 12.48
C ASN A 105 8.61 -4.15 13.92
N GLY A 106 8.15 -5.14 14.67
CA GLY A 106 7.73 -4.94 16.06
C GLY A 106 8.86 -4.80 17.05
N ASN A 107 10.10 -5.17 16.70
CA ASN A 107 11.23 -5.19 17.64
C ASN A 107 10.94 -5.96 18.95
N GLY A 108 10.10 -7.02 18.87
CA GLY A 108 9.65 -7.78 20.03
C GLY A 108 8.45 -7.18 20.77
N ASN A 109 7.93 -6.05 20.33
CA ASN A 109 6.79 -5.40 20.94
C ASN A 109 5.45 -5.98 20.51
N THR A 110 4.40 -5.64 21.24
CA THR A 110 3.02 -6.01 20.93
C THR A 110 2.32 -4.89 20.19
N PHE A 111 1.75 -5.24 19.05
CA PHE A 111 0.86 -4.41 18.25
C PHE A 111 -0.59 -4.80 18.54
N SER A 112 -1.28 -4.00 19.33
CA SER A 112 -2.68 -4.25 19.65
C SER A 112 -3.58 -3.57 18.62
N ASN A 113 -4.25 -4.37 17.80
CA ASN A 113 -5.28 -3.88 16.87
C ASN A 113 -6.65 -3.94 17.56
N ARG A 114 -7.27 -2.80 17.76
CA ARG A 114 -8.62 -2.67 18.30
C ARG A 114 -9.70 -2.53 17.23
N LYS A 115 -9.27 -2.44 15.96
CA LYS A 115 -10.16 -2.43 14.79
C LYS A 115 -10.38 -3.86 14.31
N GLY A 116 -11.23 -4.23 13.57
CA GLY A 116 -11.61 -5.57 13.15
C GLY A 116 -10.62 -6.32 12.25
N GLY A 117 -9.33 -6.27 12.48
CA GLY A 117 -8.33 -7.02 11.71
C GLY A 117 -7.57 -6.19 10.69
N PHE A 118 -6.94 -6.87 9.72
CA PHE A 118 -6.18 -6.26 8.63
C PHE A 118 -6.68 -6.74 7.29
N ILE A 119 -6.74 -5.85 6.31
CA ILE A 119 -6.98 -6.15 4.90
C ILE A 119 -5.75 -5.73 4.11
N LEU A 120 -5.21 -6.64 3.30
CA LEU A 120 -4.08 -6.37 2.45
C LEU A 120 -4.57 -6.09 1.02
N ASN A 121 -4.25 -4.92 0.49
CA ASN A 121 -4.38 -4.59 -0.92
C ASN A 121 -3.01 -4.51 -1.62
N THR A 122 -1.98 -5.03 -0.93
CA THR A 122 -0.60 -5.13 -1.41
C THR A 122 0.17 -6.14 -0.57
N ASP A 123 1.41 -6.44 -0.95
CA ASP A 123 2.29 -7.33 -0.20
C ASP A 123 2.76 -6.67 1.10
N VAL A 124 2.66 -7.38 2.22
CA VAL A 124 3.04 -6.88 3.55
C VAL A 124 3.87 -7.92 4.30
N THR A 125 4.89 -7.44 4.99
CA THR A 125 5.70 -8.24 5.90
C THR A 125 5.50 -7.77 7.34
N PHE A 126 5.18 -8.69 8.24
CA PHE A 126 5.28 -8.49 9.69
C PHE A 126 6.46 -9.26 10.21
N LYS A 127 7.32 -8.65 11.03
CA LYS A 127 8.46 -9.34 11.64
C LYS A 127 8.68 -8.94 13.10
N ASN A 128 9.17 -9.90 13.90
CA ASN A 128 9.53 -9.71 15.31
C ASN A 128 8.43 -9.02 16.14
N ILE A 129 7.19 -9.48 16.03
CA ILE A 129 6.02 -8.77 16.56
C ILE A 129 5.00 -9.72 17.17
N THR A 130 4.33 -9.28 18.22
CA THR A 130 3.10 -9.89 18.70
C THR A 130 1.92 -9.08 18.18
N LEU A 131 1.15 -9.66 17.27
CA LEU A 131 -0.11 -9.08 16.79
C LEU A 131 -1.22 -9.48 17.74
N ARG A 132 -1.76 -8.51 18.49
CA ARG A 132 -2.89 -8.73 19.39
C ARG A 132 -4.16 -8.12 18.81
N PHE A 133 -5.15 -8.96 18.63
CA PHE A 133 -6.47 -8.56 18.19
C PHE A 133 -7.42 -8.53 19.39
N SER A 134 -8.21 -7.48 19.52
CA SER A 134 -9.09 -7.29 20.67
C SER A 134 -10.55 -7.05 20.31
N ASN A 135 -10.91 -7.22 19.04
CA ASN A 135 -12.29 -7.10 18.60
C ASN A 135 -12.91 -8.49 18.43
N ARG A 136 -13.96 -8.78 19.17
CA ARG A 136 -14.64 -10.07 19.22
C ARG A 136 -15.28 -10.52 17.90
N LEU A 137 -15.39 -9.64 16.92
CA LEU A 137 -16.19 -9.91 15.73
C LEU A 137 -15.35 -10.19 14.47
N HIS A 138 -14.08 -9.75 14.41
CA HIS A 138 -13.30 -9.80 13.17
C HIS A 138 -11.79 -9.87 13.42
N ASP A 139 -11.35 -10.80 14.26
CA ASP A 139 -9.92 -11.00 14.53
C ASP A 139 -9.27 -11.78 13.38
N ALA A 140 -9.05 -11.11 12.25
CA ALA A 140 -8.55 -11.76 11.06
C ALA A 140 -7.55 -10.92 10.26
N ILE A 141 -6.70 -11.60 9.50
CA ILE A 141 -5.86 -11.02 8.47
C ILE A 141 -6.35 -11.53 7.12
N PHE A 142 -6.82 -10.63 6.29
CA PHE A 142 -7.28 -10.92 4.94
C PHE A 142 -6.16 -10.56 3.96
N ALA A 143 -5.43 -11.57 3.47
CA ALA A 143 -4.34 -11.36 2.51
C ALA A 143 -4.85 -10.94 1.13
N ASN A 144 -6.14 -11.18 0.83
CA ASN A 144 -6.82 -10.69 -0.37
C ASN A 144 -6.09 -11.01 -1.69
N GLY A 145 -5.40 -12.17 -1.72
CA GLY A 145 -4.60 -12.59 -2.87
C GLY A 145 -3.19 -11.99 -2.92
N HIS A 146 -2.81 -11.15 -1.97
CA HIS A 146 -1.47 -10.59 -1.84
C HIS A 146 -0.57 -11.45 -0.96
N LYS A 147 0.75 -11.22 -1.05
CA LYS A 147 1.73 -11.92 -0.25
C LYS A 147 1.76 -11.37 1.17
N LEU A 148 1.47 -12.23 2.14
CA LEU A 148 1.68 -11.99 3.56
C LEU A 148 2.91 -12.75 4.03
N VAL A 149 3.89 -12.05 4.57
CA VAL A 149 5.08 -12.63 5.19
C VAL A 149 5.02 -12.43 6.70
N LEU A 150 5.16 -13.53 7.45
CA LEU A 150 5.19 -13.53 8.90
C LEU A 150 6.53 -14.12 9.37
N GLU A 151 7.41 -13.26 9.89
CA GLU A 151 8.74 -13.64 10.37
C GLU A 151 8.84 -13.43 11.88
N ASN A 152 8.92 -14.51 12.66
CA ASN A 152 8.93 -14.41 14.12
C ASN A 152 7.73 -13.61 14.66
N VAL A 153 6.53 -14.00 14.24
CA VAL A 153 5.26 -13.35 14.59
C VAL A 153 4.46 -14.25 15.51
N THR A 154 3.97 -13.66 16.61
CA THR A 154 2.96 -14.28 17.47
C THR A 154 1.63 -13.61 17.21
N CYS A 155 0.59 -14.38 16.93
CA CYS A 155 -0.78 -13.89 16.86
C CYS A 155 -1.49 -14.21 18.18
N ASP A 156 -1.94 -13.18 18.89
CA ASP A 156 -2.63 -13.28 20.17
C ASP A 156 -4.03 -12.69 20.02
N SER A 157 -5.04 -13.53 20.00
CA SER A 157 -6.41 -13.08 20.15
C SER A 157 -6.79 -13.27 21.61
N GLY A 158 -7.10 -12.20 22.29
CA GLY A 158 -7.52 -12.28 23.71
C GLY A 158 -8.77 -13.15 23.94
N PHE A 159 -9.35 -13.75 22.88
CA PHE A 159 -10.65 -14.43 22.98
C PHE A 159 -10.71 -15.82 22.39
N ARG A 160 -10.19 -16.14 21.20
CA ARG A 160 -10.27 -17.49 20.63
C ARG A 160 -9.23 -17.78 19.55
N TYR A 161 -9.29 -17.14 18.39
CA TYR A 161 -8.47 -17.44 17.22
C TYR A 161 -8.17 -16.18 16.43
N VAL A 162 -7.03 -16.18 15.74
CA VAL A 162 -6.76 -15.23 14.67
C VAL A 162 -6.83 -16.00 13.37
N ASP A 163 -7.77 -15.66 12.52
CA ASP A 163 -7.92 -16.29 11.23
C ASP A 163 -7.07 -15.56 10.19
N ILE A 164 -6.40 -16.33 9.32
CA ILE A 164 -5.65 -15.78 8.20
C ILE A 164 -6.26 -16.33 6.92
N PHE A 165 -6.83 -15.43 6.11
CA PHE A 165 -7.49 -15.78 4.87
C PHE A 165 -6.61 -15.38 3.68
N GLY A 166 -6.23 -16.35 2.84
CA GLY A 166 -5.49 -16.10 1.61
C GLY A 166 -6.35 -15.50 0.48
N GLY A 167 -7.65 -15.77 0.52
CA GLY A 167 -8.61 -15.25 -0.45
C GLY A 167 -9.31 -13.97 -0.01
N SER A 168 -10.06 -13.37 -0.93
CA SER A 168 -10.84 -12.15 -0.66
C SER A 168 -12.17 -12.49 0.00
N LEU A 169 -12.36 -12.08 1.24
CA LEU A 169 -13.67 -11.99 1.88
C LEU A 169 -14.23 -10.56 1.81
N TYR A 170 -13.44 -9.63 1.35
CA TYR A 170 -13.82 -8.24 1.18
C TYR A 170 -13.57 -7.80 -0.26
N GLU A 171 -14.58 -7.31 -0.91
CA GLU A 171 -14.48 -6.63 -2.19
C GLU A 171 -14.84 -5.15 -1.98
N ASN A 172 -13.92 -4.25 -2.39
CA ASN A 172 -14.11 -2.80 -2.26
C ASN A 172 -14.46 -2.31 -0.83
N GLY A 173 -13.88 -2.95 0.20
CA GLY A 173 -14.13 -2.58 1.59
C GLY A 173 -15.47 -3.06 2.14
N LYS A 174 -16.23 -3.87 1.40
CA LYS A 174 -17.48 -4.47 1.88
C LYS A 174 -17.27 -5.93 2.24
N ASN A 175 -17.79 -6.32 3.39
CA ASN A 175 -17.86 -7.73 3.79
C ASN A 175 -18.78 -8.47 2.81
N MET A 176 -18.23 -9.45 2.09
CA MET A 176 -18.96 -10.24 1.09
C MET A 176 -19.75 -11.42 1.68
N GLY A 177 -19.98 -11.40 2.98
CA GLY A 177 -20.84 -12.35 3.66
C GLY A 177 -20.10 -13.47 4.41
N ASN A 178 -20.82 -14.12 5.31
CA ASN A 178 -20.35 -15.29 6.04
C ASN A 178 -20.02 -16.40 5.05
N HIS A 179 -18.75 -16.75 4.94
CA HIS A 179 -18.39 -18.02 4.34
C HIS A 179 -18.86 -19.12 5.32
N PRO A 180 -19.77 -20.01 4.94
CA PRO A 180 -20.02 -21.18 5.76
C PRO A 180 -18.73 -21.99 5.81
N GLY A 181 -18.20 -22.17 7.01
CA GLY A 181 -17.08 -23.09 7.27
C GLY A 181 -17.44 -24.54 7.01
#